data_6df199cd5f195d3400feb5b8e0a41ced
#
_entry.id   6df199cd5f195d3400feb5b8e0a41ced
#
_cell.length_a   1.000
_cell.length_b   1.000
_cell.length_c   1.000
_cell.angle_alpha   90.00
_cell.angle_beta   90.00
_cell.angle_gamma   90.00
#
_symmetry.space_group_name_H-M   'P 1'
#
loop_
_entity.id
_entity.type
_entity.pdbx_description
1 polymer ?
#
loop_
_entity_poly.entity_id
_entity_poly.type
_entity_poly.pdbx_seq_one_letter_code
_entity_poly.pdbx_strand_id
1 'polypeptide(L)'
;MDRQDDFDRGVKNRRAVLGDAWVDKSLDNANDFTADFQTLITRYAWNDIWGRPGLDHVTRRLLVLGMTMGLARWEEFELHCDAAIRAGVPLEKLQETLMQGAIYCGVPAANTAFKIAVDLLREHGLLPGPRPLSAGKRVATHQTFSTPQLKVALQGSGAPVVLSHALGLDLAMWDDLAWRLADGTLGSSHEVLRYDHRGHGGSAKPAGPYSMDDLVDDAARLVREWGRGPVSWVGLSMGAMVGQGLAIRHPELVSRLVLANTTSQYPEAAQPAWAQRIATVEAEGMAAVAEMVVERYLHADFRAAEPAATQAIRAAILRNDAAGYAASCAAVAGVAWQSRLSQIACPTLVVSGARDAGAPPAMGQAIAERIPGARLEVIANASHLSVLETPDEFDALLRSFL
;
A
#
# COMPACT_ATOMS: atom_id res chain seq x y z
N MET A 1 -23.80 39.25 -9.24
CA MET A 1 -24.14 38.02 -8.49
C MET A 1 -25.07 38.42 -7.36
N ASP A 2 -26.18 37.71 -7.21
CA ASP A 2 -27.15 37.98 -6.16
C ASP A 2 -26.57 37.59 -4.81
N ARG A 3 -26.67 38.43 -3.80
CA ARG A 3 -26.18 38.16 -2.46
C ARG A 3 -26.88 36.94 -1.82
N GLN A 4 -28.10 36.65 -2.26
CA GLN A 4 -28.85 35.46 -1.82
C GLN A 4 -28.26 34.18 -2.41
N ASP A 5 -27.92 34.17 -3.71
CA ASP A 5 -27.29 33.00 -4.35
C ASP A 5 -25.94 32.65 -3.71
N ASP A 6 -25.15 33.65 -3.27
CA ASP A 6 -23.88 33.44 -2.57
C ASP A 6 -24.11 32.82 -1.19
N PHE A 7 -25.15 33.24 -0.49
CA PHE A 7 -25.53 32.67 0.81
C PHE A 7 -26.00 31.22 0.67
N ASP A 8 -26.87 30.95 -0.29
CA ASP A 8 -27.44 29.61 -0.52
C ASP A 8 -26.33 28.58 -0.91
N ARG A 9 -25.39 28.98 -1.77
CA ARG A 9 -24.21 28.18 -2.08
C ARG A 9 -23.32 27.98 -0.86
N GLY A 10 -23.15 29.02 -0.04
CA GLY A 10 -22.41 28.92 1.21
C GLY A 10 -23.05 27.95 2.20
N VAL A 11 -24.37 27.97 2.35
CA VAL A 11 -25.13 27.00 3.17
C VAL A 11 -24.91 25.58 2.64
N LYS A 12 -25.00 25.36 1.33
CA LYS A 12 -24.77 24.06 0.70
C LYS A 12 -23.37 23.53 1.00
N ASN A 13 -22.34 24.36 0.82
CA ASN A 13 -20.96 23.96 1.11
C ASN A 13 -20.74 23.68 2.61
N ARG A 14 -21.31 24.51 3.48
CA ARG A 14 -21.25 24.34 4.93
C ARG A 14 -21.88 23.02 5.37
N ARG A 15 -23.02 22.63 4.80
CA ARG A 15 -23.68 21.34 5.01
C ARG A 15 -22.83 20.18 4.54
N ALA A 16 -22.23 20.28 3.36
CA ALA A 16 -21.34 19.26 2.82
C ALA A 16 -20.08 19.04 3.69
N VAL A 17 -19.67 20.05 4.45
CA VAL A 17 -18.47 19.96 5.31
C VAL A 17 -18.83 19.58 6.75
N LEU A 18 -19.81 20.21 7.38
CA LEU A 18 -20.14 20.06 8.80
C LEU A 18 -21.35 19.15 9.07
N GLY A 19 -22.12 18.82 8.04
CA GLY A 19 -23.36 18.05 8.14
C GLY A 19 -24.60 18.91 8.44
N ASP A 20 -25.76 18.39 8.05
CA ASP A 20 -27.04 19.12 8.13
C ASP A 20 -27.41 19.50 9.55
N ALA A 21 -27.37 18.55 10.47
CA ALA A 21 -27.81 18.75 11.87
C ALA A 21 -27.03 19.89 12.58
N TRP A 22 -25.73 19.99 12.33
CA TRP A 22 -24.91 21.04 12.93
C TRP A 22 -25.23 22.42 12.30
N VAL A 23 -25.43 22.45 10.99
CA VAL A 23 -25.75 23.71 10.26
C VAL A 23 -27.13 24.20 10.60
N ASP A 24 -28.14 23.30 10.69
CA ASP A 24 -29.51 23.64 11.13
C ASP A 24 -29.47 24.26 12.52
N LYS A 25 -28.85 23.59 13.49
CA LYS A 25 -28.70 24.14 14.84
C LYS A 25 -28.04 25.52 14.85
N SER A 26 -27.01 25.73 14.00
CA SER A 26 -26.30 27.00 13.94
C SER A 26 -27.14 28.12 13.32
N LEU A 27 -27.97 27.82 12.32
CA LEU A 27 -28.86 28.78 11.66
C LEU A 27 -30.11 29.07 12.52
N ASP A 28 -30.71 28.06 13.12
CA ASP A 28 -31.89 28.18 13.97
C ASP A 28 -31.64 28.99 15.27
N ASN A 29 -30.39 28.94 15.76
CA ASN A 29 -29.96 29.73 16.92
C ASN A 29 -29.56 31.17 16.57
N ALA A 30 -29.63 31.57 15.29
CA ALA A 30 -29.32 32.93 14.90
C ALA A 30 -30.39 33.90 15.45
N ASN A 31 -29.94 35.01 16.00
CA ASN A 31 -30.76 36.08 16.53
C ASN A 31 -30.25 37.45 16.05
N ASP A 32 -30.93 38.50 16.41
CA ASP A 32 -30.56 39.88 15.92
C ASP A 32 -29.11 40.26 16.19
N PHE A 33 -28.48 39.70 17.24
CA PHE A 33 -27.08 39.95 17.55
C PHE A 33 -26.12 39.14 16.67
N THR A 34 -26.49 37.91 16.25
CA THR A 34 -25.61 36.98 15.56
C THR A 34 -25.88 36.82 14.08
N ALA A 35 -27.03 37.25 13.58
CA ALA A 35 -27.50 37.05 12.20
C ALA A 35 -26.53 37.60 11.15
N ASP A 36 -26.04 38.82 11.34
CA ASP A 36 -25.11 39.46 10.41
C ASP A 36 -23.77 38.70 10.35
N PHE A 37 -23.29 38.24 11.50
CA PHE A 37 -22.06 37.42 11.58
C PHE A 37 -22.27 36.06 10.90
N GLN A 38 -23.38 35.36 11.14
CA GLN A 38 -23.68 34.10 10.47
C GLN A 38 -23.80 34.26 8.96
N THR A 39 -24.41 35.36 8.51
CA THR A 39 -24.52 35.71 7.09
C THR A 39 -23.13 35.96 6.49
N LEU A 40 -22.29 36.75 7.17
CA LEU A 40 -20.92 37.04 6.73
C LEU A 40 -20.09 35.77 6.57
N ILE A 41 -20.02 34.94 7.59
CA ILE A 41 -19.18 33.70 7.54
C ILE A 41 -19.71 32.71 6.52
N THR A 42 -21.03 32.60 6.35
CA THR A 42 -21.63 31.69 5.37
C THR A 42 -21.25 32.10 3.95
N ARG A 43 -21.27 33.36 3.62
CA ARG A 43 -20.88 33.86 2.32
C ARG A 43 -19.37 33.88 2.13
N TYR A 44 -18.61 34.42 3.08
CA TYR A 44 -17.17 34.61 2.92
C TYR A 44 -16.38 33.32 3.08
N ALA A 45 -16.58 32.57 4.17
CA ALA A 45 -15.83 31.34 4.41
C ALA A 45 -16.38 30.18 3.58
N TRP A 46 -17.70 29.93 3.63
CA TRP A 46 -18.27 28.73 3.06
C TRP A 46 -18.54 28.83 1.56
N ASN A 47 -18.92 30.00 1.02
CA ASN A 47 -19.04 30.16 -0.42
C ASN A 47 -17.69 30.48 -1.07
N ASP A 48 -17.02 31.58 -0.64
CA ASP A 48 -15.88 32.12 -1.36
C ASP A 48 -14.60 31.31 -1.17
N ILE A 49 -14.41 30.62 -0.05
CA ILE A 49 -13.18 29.83 0.25
C ILE A 49 -13.44 28.33 0.10
N TRP A 50 -14.41 27.76 0.81
CA TRP A 50 -14.68 26.33 0.73
C TRP A 50 -15.25 25.88 -0.62
N GLY A 51 -15.91 26.76 -1.35
CA GLY A 51 -16.42 26.52 -2.69
C GLY A 51 -15.36 26.61 -3.81
N ARG A 52 -14.11 27.00 -3.53
CA ARG A 52 -13.07 27.13 -4.56
C ARG A 52 -12.59 25.76 -5.06
N PRO A 53 -12.37 25.61 -6.39
CA PRO A 53 -11.97 24.33 -6.98
C PRO A 53 -10.49 23.97 -6.78
N GLY A 54 -9.65 24.89 -6.30
CA GLY A 54 -8.19 24.72 -6.24
C GLY A 54 -7.67 23.70 -5.22
N LEU A 55 -8.50 23.34 -4.22
CA LEU A 55 -8.20 22.26 -3.27
C LEU A 55 -9.46 21.43 -3.03
N ASP A 56 -9.29 20.11 -2.94
CA ASP A 56 -10.37 19.20 -2.55
C ASP A 56 -10.75 19.36 -1.06
N HIS A 57 -11.91 18.84 -0.69
CA HIS A 57 -12.43 18.97 0.68
C HIS A 57 -11.60 18.20 1.71
N VAL A 58 -10.95 17.09 1.35
CA VAL A 58 -10.06 16.34 2.26
C VAL A 58 -8.86 17.20 2.63
N THR A 59 -8.19 17.76 1.61
CA THR A 59 -7.04 18.65 1.82
C THR A 59 -7.41 19.88 2.67
N ARG A 60 -8.57 20.52 2.39
CA ARG A 60 -9.03 21.66 3.21
C ARG A 60 -9.26 21.28 4.67
N ARG A 61 -9.88 20.10 4.93
CA ARG A 61 -10.10 19.59 6.30
C ARG A 61 -8.78 19.40 7.05
N LEU A 62 -7.79 18.76 6.43
CA LEU A 62 -6.48 18.52 7.04
C LEU A 62 -5.74 19.85 7.33
N LEU A 63 -5.83 20.82 6.43
CA LEU A 63 -5.29 22.17 6.67
C LEU A 63 -5.95 22.85 7.86
N VAL A 64 -7.29 22.80 7.97
CA VAL A 64 -8.02 23.39 9.10
C VAL A 64 -7.60 22.72 10.42
N LEU A 65 -7.43 21.39 10.44
CA LEU A 65 -6.96 20.69 11.64
C LEU A 65 -5.57 21.16 12.06
N GLY A 66 -4.63 21.27 11.11
CA GLY A 66 -3.29 21.80 11.41
C GLY A 66 -3.32 23.24 11.91
N MET A 67 -4.12 24.11 11.32
CA MET A 67 -4.26 25.53 11.71
C MET A 67 -4.91 25.67 13.08
N THR A 68 -6.03 24.98 13.35
CA THR A 68 -6.74 25.06 14.63
C THR A 68 -5.94 24.45 15.77
N MET A 69 -5.19 23.37 15.52
CA MET A 69 -4.23 22.81 16.45
C MET A 69 -3.11 23.82 16.79
N GLY A 70 -2.51 24.47 15.77
CA GLY A 70 -1.45 25.44 15.97
C GLY A 70 -1.90 26.70 16.72
N LEU A 71 -3.16 27.07 16.57
CA LEU A 71 -3.78 28.23 17.25
C LEU A 71 -4.44 27.85 18.58
N ALA A 72 -4.36 26.58 19.00
CA ALA A 72 -5.04 26.04 20.19
C ALA A 72 -6.56 26.32 20.21
N ARG A 73 -7.21 26.29 19.05
CA ARG A 73 -8.65 26.45 18.88
C ARG A 73 -9.35 25.10 18.98
N TRP A 74 -9.48 24.57 20.17
CA TRP A 74 -9.86 23.18 20.40
C TRP A 74 -11.32 22.89 20.05
N GLU A 75 -12.24 23.82 20.24
CA GLU A 75 -13.65 23.64 19.85
C GLU A 75 -13.79 23.52 18.33
N GLU A 76 -13.09 24.37 17.58
CA GLU A 76 -13.07 24.31 16.12
C GLU A 76 -12.31 23.07 15.63
N PHE A 77 -11.22 22.68 16.31
CA PHE A 77 -10.49 21.47 16.03
C PHE A 77 -11.40 20.23 16.17
N GLU A 78 -12.10 20.10 17.30
CA GLU A 78 -13.01 19.00 17.57
C GLU A 78 -14.13 18.92 16.53
N LEU A 79 -14.78 20.04 16.22
CA LEU A 79 -15.81 20.14 15.19
C LEU A 79 -15.32 19.66 13.81
N HIS A 80 -14.15 20.13 13.38
CA HIS A 80 -13.61 19.78 12.07
C HIS A 80 -13.02 18.36 12.06
N CYS A 81 -12.51 17.85 13.16
CA CYS A 81 -12.04 16.47 13.31
C CYS A 81 -13.21 15.49 13.21
N ASP A 82 -14.29 15.72 13.95
CA ASP A 82 -15.54 14.95 13.84
C ASP A 82 -16.10 14.96 12.41
N ALA A 83 -16.16 16.13 11.79
CA ALA A 83 -16.61 16.27 10.42
C ALA A 83 -15.70 15.53 9.42
N ALA A 84 -14.39 15.46 9.66
CA ALA A 84 -13.44 14.72 8.83
C ALA A 84 -13.64 13.19 8.98
N ILE A 85 -13.84 12.71 10.21
CA ILE A 85 -14.11 11.29 10.50
C ILE A 85 -15.43 10.86 9.82
N ARG A 86 -16.51 11.60 9.99
CA ARG A 86 -17.81 11.32 9.34
C ARG A 86 -17.74 11.36 7.82
N ALA A 87 -16.88 12.19 7.26
CA ALA A 87 -16.67 12.28 5.81
C ALA A 87 -15.77 11.15 5.26
N GLY A 88 -15.32 10.21 6.11
CA GLY A 88 -14.46 9.09 5.69
C GLY A 88 -13.04 9.50 5.30
N VAL A 89 -12.51 10.59 5.86
CA VAL A 89 -11.09 10.93 5.67
C VAL A 89 -10.25 9.78 6.22
N PRO A 90 -9.29 9.21 5.44
CA PRO A 90 -8.46 8.11 5.89
C PRO A 90 -7.76 8.41 7.21
N LEU A 91 -7.86 7.50 8.20
CA LEU A 91 -7.30 7.68 9.53
C LEU A 91 -5.80 7.94 9.51
N GLU A 92 -5.09 7.32 8.57
CA GLU A 92 -3.68 7.56 8.33
C GLU A 92 -3.39 9.04 8.01
N LYS A 93 -4.19 9.68 7.14
CA LYS A 93 -4.03 11.10 6.81
C LYS A 93 -4.32 12.00 8.01
N LEU A 94 -5.32 11.65 8.84
CA LEU A 94 -5.58 12.35 10.09
C LEU A 94 -4.37 12.22 11.02
N GLN A 95 -3.89 11.00 11.24
CA GLN A 95 -2.73 10.72 12.08
C GLN A 95 -1.49 11.50 11.62
N GLU A 96 -1.15 11.43 10.33
CA GLU A 96 0.02 12.11 9.77
C GLU A 96 -0.10 13.64 9.89
N THR A 97 -1.30 14.20 9.75
CA THR A 97 -1.52 15.64 9.98
C THR A 97 -1.22 16.03 11.42
N LEU A 98 -1.65 15.23 12.41
CA LEU A 98 -1.38 15.48 13.82
C LEU A 98 0.10 15.26 14.18
N MET A 99 0.73 14.24 13.58
CA MET A 99 2.17 13.98 13.71
C MET A 99 3.00 15.15 13.15
N GLN A 100 2.66 15.63 11.95
CA GLN A 100 3.30 16.81 11.37
C GLN A 100 3.12 18.03 12.26
N GLY A 101 1.91 18.22 12.81
CA GLY A 101 1.61 19.28 13.77
C GLY A 101 2.42 19.18 15.07
N ALA A 102 2.78 17.97 15.52
CA ALA A 102 3.63 17.80 16.70
C ALA A 102 5.00 18.49 16.57
N ILE A 103 5.52 18.57 15.34
CA ILE A 103 6.80 19.21 15.05
C ILE A 103 6.66 20.73 14.98
N TYR A 104 5.63 21.24 14.29
CA TYR A 104 5.48 22.66 14.01
C TYR A 104 4.65 23.44 15.05
N CYS A 105 3.73 22.75 15.75
CA CYS A 105 2.89 23.35 16.81
C CYS A 105 3.30 22.92 18.22
N GLY A 106 4.22 21.95 18.32
CA GLY A 106 4.75 21.42 19.57
C GLY A 106 3.97 20.23 20.14
N VAL A 107 4.67 19.37 20.86
CA VAL A 107 4.15 18.13 21.45
C VAL A 107 2.94 18.36 22.38
N PRO A 108 2.87 19.43 23.20
CA PRO A 108 1.68 19.66 24.03
C PRO A 108 0.40 19.86 23.22
N ALA A 109 0.47 20.59 22.09
CA ALA A 109 -0.66 20.78 21.20
C ALA A 109 -1.06 19.44 20.54
N ALA A 110 -0.09 18.65 20.10
CA ALA A 110 -0.34 17.32 19.54
C ALA A 110 -1.00 16.39 20.54
N ASN A 111 -0.56 16.36 21.79
CA ASN A 111 -1.19 15.54 22.83
C ASN A 111 -2.69 15.84 23.00
N THR A 112 -3.06 17.13 22.99
CA THR A 112 -4.46 17.55 23.06
C THR A 112 -5.22 17.12 21.80
N ALA A 113 -4.66 17.34 20.63
CA ALA A 113 -5.27 16.97 19.35
C ALA A 113 -5.49 15.46 19.24
N PHE A 114 -4.48 14.65 19.58
CA PHE A 114 -4.60 13.19 19.61
C PHE A 114 -5.64 12.71 20.60
N LYS A 115 -5.75 13.32 21.79
CA LYS A 115 -6.78 12.98 22.77
C LYS A 115 -8.16 13.20 22.19
N ILE A 116 -8.43 14.39 21.64
CA ILE A 116 -9.72 14.71 21.01
C ILE A 116 -10.03 13.73 19.88
N ALA A 117 -9.07 13.48 18.99
CA ALA A 117 -9.27 12.54 17.88
C ALA A 117 -9.57 11.11 18.34
N VAL A 118 -8.87 10.61 19.38
CA VAL A 118 -9.12 9.28 19.98
C VAL A 118 -10.53 9.20 20.57
N ASP A 119 -10.98 10.23 21.28
CA ASP A 119 -12.32 10.24 21.87
C ASP A 119 -13.41 10.22 20.80
N LEU A 120 -13.28 11.03 19.74
CA LEU A 120 -14.16 11.01 18.57
C LEU A 120 -14.15 9.66 17.83
N LEU A 121 -12.96 9.09 17.57
CA LEU A 121 -12.86 7.78 16.91
C LEU A 121 -13.54 6.67 17.73
N ARG A 122 -13.48 6.75 19.07
CA ARG A 122 -14.19 5.83 19.96
C ARG A 122 -15.70 6.00 19.85
N GLU A 123 -16.19 7.22 19.83
CA GLU A 123 -17.62 7.54 19.67
C GLU A 123 -18.17 7.01 18.34
N HIS A 124 -17.38 7.09 17.28
CA HIS A 124 -17.76 6.56 15.96
C HIS A 124 -17.49 5.05 15.78
N GLY A 125 -16.95 4.35 16.78
CA GLY A 125 -16.60 2.92 16.67
C GLY A 125 -15.45 2.62 15.70
N LEU A 126 -14.62 3.62 15.39
CA LEU A 126 -13.52 3.56 14.45
C LEU A 126 -12.13 3.54 15.12
N LEU A 127 -12.07 3.54 16.45
CA LEU A 127 -10.81 3.52 17.17
C LEU A 127 -10.08 2.18 16.91
N PRO A 128 -8.86 2.20 16.34
CA PRO A 128 -8.06 0.99 16.16
C PRO A 128 -7.81 0.28 17.49
N GLY A 129 -7.68 -1.04 17.44
CA GLY A 129 -7.37 -1.85 18.62
C GLY A 129 -6.06 -1.46 19.31
N PRO A 130 -5.85 -1.88 20.56
CA PRO A 130 -4.65 -1.56 21.31
C PRO A 130 -3.42 -2.16 20.62
N ARG A 131 -2.40 -1.34 20.50
CA ARG A 131 -1.12 -1.73 19.91
C ARG A 131 -0.01 -1.52 20.93
N PRO A 132 0.91 -2.50 21.13
CA PRO A 132 2.07 -2.31 21.98
C PRO A 132 2.90 -1.11 21.51
N LEU A 133 3.33 -0.28 22.46
CA LEU A 133 4.31 0.77 22.16
C LEU A 133 5.64 0.08 21.84
N SER A 134 6.08 0.22 20.62
CA SER A 134 7.44 -0.15 20.21
C SER A 134 8.34 1.08 20.25
N ALA A 135 9.66 0.90 20.28
CA ALA A 135 10.67 1.97 20.30
C ALA A 135 10.69 2.85 19.03
N GLY A 136 9.50 3.17 18.52
CA GLY A 136 9.22 3.96 17.33
C GLY A 136 9.34 3.14 16.04
N LYS A 137 8.38 3.31 15.11
CA LYS A 137 8.65 2.97 13.71
C LYS A 137 9.90 3.77 13.33
N ARG A 138 11.05 3.13 13.16
CA ARG A 138 12.08 3.76 12.35
C ARG A 138 11.43 3.94 10.99
N VAL A 139 11.11 5.18 10.65
CA VAL A 139 10.57 5.52 9.33
C VAL A 139 11.50 4.88 8.31
N ALA A 140 10.95 4.10 7.40
CA ALA A 140 11.75 3.47 6.37
C ALA A 140 12.53 4.56 5.65
N THR A 141 13.85 4.45 5.62
CA THR A 141 14.69 5.40 4.90
C THR A 141 14.50 5.12 3.41
N HIS A 142 13.92 6.08 2.68
CA HIS A 142 13.79 5.96 1.24
C HIS A 142 15.10 6.38 0.57
N GLN A 143 15.62 5.50 -0.29
CA GLN A 143 16.83 5.73 -1.08
C GLN A 143 16.54 5.41 -2.55
N THR A 144 17.45 5.82 -3.43
CA THR A 144 17.45 5.43 -4.84
C THR A 144 18.77 4.74 -5.14
N PHE A 145 18.69 3.51 -5.62
CA PHE A 145 19.85 2.75 -6.07
C PHE A 145 20.05 2.91 -7.56
N SER A 146 21.25 2.62 -8.04
CA SER A 146 21.72 2.98 -9.38
C SER A 146 21.00 2.30 -10.55
N THR A 147 21.50 2.37 -11.72
CA THR A 147 20.89 2.15 -13.05
C THR A 147 20.33 0.74 -13.28
N PRO A 148 19.01 0.55 -13.58
CA PRO A 148 18.02 1.62 -13.57
C PRO A 148 17.78 2.10 -12.14
N GLN A 149 17.41 3.36 -11.95
CA GLN A 149 17.15 3.89 -10.63
C GLN A 149 15.97 3.14 -10.00
N LEU A 150 16.22 2.42 -8.90
CA LEU A 150 15.19 1.71 -8.14
C LEU A 150 14.90 2.47 -6.85
N LYS A 151 13.62 2.75 -6.62
CA LYS A 151 13.17 3.27 -5.32
C LYS A 151 13.18 2.13 -4.31
N VAL A 152 13.83 2.36 -3.17
CA VAL A 152 13.91 1.42 -2.05
C VAL A 152 13.46 2.05 -0.75
N ALA A 153 13.02 1.21 0.17
CA ALA A 153 12.75 1.53 1.55
C ALA A 153 13.52 0.56 2.46
N LEU A 154 14.30 1.11 3.38
CA LEU A 154 15.10 0.36 4.35
C LEU A 154 14.58 0.59 5.76
N GLN A 155 14.47 -0.48 6.56
CA GLN A 155 14.06 -0.38 7.96
C GLN A 155 14.58 -1.54 8.79
N GLY A 156 14.67 -1.31 10.11
CA GLY A 156 15.14 -2.34 11.05
C GLY A 156 16.64 -2.51 11.09
N SER A 157 17.07 -3.61 11.69
CA SER A 157 18.47 -4.02 11.83
C SER A 157 18.52 -5.51 12.12
N GLY A 158 19.59 -6.20 11.75
CA GLY A 158 19.74 -7.65 11.94
C GLY A 158 20.03 -8.38 10.64
N ALA A 159 19.56 -9.62 10.51
CA ALA A 159 19.74 -10.41 9.30
C ALA A 159 19.04 -9.75 8.10
N PRO A 160 19.67 -9.70 6.92
CA PRO A 160 19.14 -8.99 5.77
C PRO A 160 17.99 -9.76 5.09
N VAL A 161 16.87 -9.06 4.87
CA VAL A 161 15.70 -9.60 4.16
C VAL A 161 15.32 -8.64 3.03
N VAL A 162 15.08 -9.17 1.83
CA VAL A 162 14.52 -8.43 0.70
C VAL A 162 13.07 -8.86 0.48
N LEU A 163 12.15 -7.89 0.37
CA LEU A 163 10.75 -8.12 0.01
C LEU A 163 10.48 -7.62 -1.40
N SER A 164 10.02 -8.50 -2.27
CA SER A 164 9.85 -8.28 -3.72
C SER A 164 8.40 -8.44 -4.12
N HIS A 165 7.79 -7.36 -4.64
CA HIS A 165 6.34 -7.23 -4.83
C HIS A 165 5.78 -7.93 -6.08
N ALA A 166 4.45 -8.09 -6.11
CA ALA A 166 3.70 -8.62 -7.24
C ALA A 166 3.56 -7.61 -8.39
N LEU A 167 3.25 -8.09 -9.59
CA LEU A 167 2.97 -7.27 -10.77
C LEU A 167 1.84 -6.27 -10.49
N GLY A 168 2.04 -5.02 -10.85
CA GLY A 168 1.05 -3.95 -10.68
C GLY A 168 0.89 -3.43 -9.26
N LEU A 169 1.68 -3.93 -8.31
CA LEU A 169 1.81 -3.36 -6.96
C LEU A 169 3.15 -2.64 -6.81
N ASP A 170 3.44 -2.16 -5.63
CA ASP A 170 4.67 -1.46 -5.28
C ASP A 170 5.19 -1.92 -3.91
N LEU A 171 6.29 -1.35 -3.44
CA LEU A 171 6.92 -1.71 -2.16
C LEU A 171 5.99 -1.56 -0.96
N ALA A 172 4.91 -0.75 -1.07
CA ALA A 172 3.98 -0.53 0.04
C ALA A 172 3.10 -1.76 0.34
N MET A 173 2.93 -2.70 -0.60
CA MET A 173 2.22 -3.96 -0.29
C MET A 173 2.83 -4.73 0.89
N TRP A 174 4.10 -4.44 1.19
CA TRP A 174 4.89 -5.09 2.23
C TRP A 174 4.97 -4.29 3.55
N ASP A 175 4.30 -3.11 3.65
CA ASP A 175 4.48 -2.19 4.77
C ASP A 175 4.31 -2.87 6.13
N ASP A 176 3.23 -3.62 6.31
CA ASP A 176 2.93 -4.28 7.59
C ASP A 176 3.88 -5.44 7.89
N LEU A 177 4.18 -6.29 6.90
CA LEU A 177 5.14 -7.39 7.08
C LEU A 177 6.54 -6.86 7.36
N ALA A 178 6.99 -5.86 6.60
CA ALA A 178 8.31 -5.26 6.79
C ALA A 178 8.45 -4.68 8.20
N TRP A 179 7.39 -4.09 8.71
CA TRP A 179 7.34 -3.61 10.09
C TRP A 179 7.51 -4.74 11.10
N ARG A 180 6.73 -5.83 10.98
CA ARG A 180 6.79 -6.99 11.90
C ARG A 180 8.13 -7.73 11.85
N LEU A 181 8.80 -7.75 10.68
CA LEU A 181 10.16 -8.28 10.55
C LEU A 181 11.19 -7.36 11.20
N ALA A 182 11.05 -6.05 11.03
CA ALA A 182 12.02 -5.08 11.53
C ALA A 182 11.99 -4.89 13.05
N ASP A 183 10.81 -5.01 13.68
CA ASP A 183 10.65 -4.81 15.13
C ASP A 183 10.84 -6.08 15.98
N GLY A 184 11.04 -7.24 15.32
CA GLY A 184 11.23 -8.52 15.99
C GLY A 184 9.93 -9.23 16.39
N THR A 185 8.75 -8.74 15.98
CA THR A 185 7.47 -9.40 16.25
C THR A 185 7.44 -10.84 15.71
N LEU A 186 8.19 -11.13 14.64
CA LEU A 186 8.33 -12.47 14.06
C LEU A 186 9.47 -13.32 14.66
N GLY A 187 9.96 -12.97 15.84
CA GLY A 187 10.96 -13.75 16.58
C GLY A 187 12.31 -13.07 16.64
N SER A 188 12.92 -12.72 15.52
CA SER A 188 14.16 -11.95 15.42
C SER A 188 13.97 -10.67 14.62
N SER A 189 14.74 -9.62 14.97
CA SER A 189 14.74 -8.39 14.18
C SER A 189 15.55 -8.58 12.91
N HIS A 190 15.05 -8.01 11.80
CA HIS A 190 15.69 -8.07 10.50
C HIS A 190 15.96 -6.66 9.95
N GLU A 191 17.01 -6.53 9.18
CA GLU A 191 17.20 -5.37 8.30
C GLU A 191 16.47 -5.64 6.99
N VAL A 192 15.36 -4.91 6.77
CA VAL A 192 14.41 -5.18 5.68
C VAL A 192 14.58 -4.15 4.58
N LEU A 193 14.86 -4.63 3.36
CA LEU A 193 14.84 -3.85 2.13
C LEU A 193 13.59 -4.20 1.33
N ARG A 194 12.82 -3.19 0.96
CA ARG A 194 11.72 -3.28 0.00
C ARG A 194 12.02 -2.37 -1.19
N TYR A 195 11.63 -2.75 -2.38
CA TYR A 195 11.89 -1.93 -3.55
C TYR A 195 10.73 -2.00 -4.55
N ASP A 196 10.63 -0.97 -5.37
CA ASP A 196 9.76 -0.98 -6.54
C ASP A 196 10.55 -1.57 -7.71
N HIS A 197 10.00 -2.56 -8.40
CA HIS A 197 10.58 -3.08 -9.64
C HIS A 197 10.63 -1.98 -10.73
N ARG A 198 11.53 -2.10 -11.70
CA ARG A 198 11.46 -1.25 -12.91
C ARG A 198 10.04 -1.24 -13.47
N GLY A 199 9.56 -0.13 -13.97
CA GLY A 199 8.22 0.02 -14.49
C GLY A 199 7.12 0.23 -13.43
N HIS A 200 7.45 0.14 -12.12
CA HIS A 200 6.50 0.24 -11.01
C HIS A 200 6.84 1.39 -10.06
N GLY A 201 5.83 1.84 -9.32
CA GLY A 201 5.96 2.79 -8.23
C GLY A 201 6.82 3.99 -8.55
N GLY A 202 7.81 4.25 -7.70
CA GLY A 202 8.79 5.34 -7.85
C GLY A 202 10.07 4.97 -8.58
N SER A 203 10.20 3.73 -9.09
CA SER A 203 11.36 3.29 -9.86
C SER A 203 11.33 3.78 -11.30
N ALA A 204 12.51 3.74 -11.96
CA ALA A 204 12.65 4.10 -13.38
C ALA A 204 11.75 3.23 -14.26
N LYS A 205 11.27 3.83 -15.34
CA LYS A 205 10.39 3.22 -16.33
C LYS A 205 11.06 3.21 -17.70
N PRO A 206 12.13 2.39 -17.90
CA PRO A 206 12.77 2.28 -19.20
C PRO A 206 11.79 1.76 -20.25
N ALA A 207 12.06 2.00 -21.52
CA ALA A 207 11.25 1.45 -22.59
C ALA A 207 11.25 -0.09 -22.55
N GLY A 208 10.07 -0.70 -22.72
CA GLY A 208 9.89 -2.15 -22.79
C GLY A 208 10.03 -2.71 -24.20
N PRO A 209 9.71 -4.00 -24.39
CA PRO A 209 9.27 -4.94 -23.37
C PRO A 209 10.39 -5.34 -22.40
N TYR A 210 10.05 -5.68 -21.14
CA TYR A 210 11.05 -6.24 -20.21
C TYR A 210 11.09 -7.76 -20.32
N SER A 211 12.25 -8.32 -19.99
CA SER A 211 12.42 -9.75 -19.77
C SER A 211 12.53 -10.07 -18.28
N MET A 212 12.30 -11.34 -17.91
CA MET A 212 12.53 -11.75 -16.53
C MET A 212 14.00 -11.63 -16.13
N ASP A 213 14.94 -11.79 -17.08
CA ASP A 213 16.37 -11.57 -16.87
C ASP A 213 16.68 -10.12 -16.50
N ASP A 214 16.03 -9.14 -17.11
CA ASP A 214 16.20 -7.73 -16.75
C ASP A 214 15.83 -7.46 -15.28
N LEU A 215 14.74 -8.06 -14.81
CA LEU A 215 14.29 -7.92 -13.42
C LEU A 215 15.24 -8.62 -12.44
N VAL A 216 15.78 -9.77 -12.83
CA VAL A 216 16.79 -10.50 -12.06
C VAL A 216 18.10 -9.72 -11.98
N ASP A 217 18.55 -9.12 -13.08
CA ASP A 217 19.76 -8.30 -13.11
C ASP A 217 19.63 -7.06 -12.23
N ASP A 218 18.44 -6.43 -12.20
CA ASP A 218 18.14 -5.34 -11.27
C ASP A 218 18.23 -5.81 -9.82
N ALA A 219 17.63 -6.95 -9.50
CA ALA A 219 17.66 -7.52 -8.15
C ALA A 219 19.09 -7.87 -7.72
N ALA A 220 19.89 -8.44 -8.61
CA ALA A 220 21.28 -8.76 -8.33
C ALA A 220 22.12 -7.49 -8.06
N ARG A 221 21.94 -6.45 -8.87
CA ARG A 221 22.58 -5.14 -8.62
C ARG A 221 22.14 -4.54 -7.30
N LEU A 222 20.84 -4.56 -7.01
CA LEU A 222 20.26 -4.05 -5.78
C LEU A 222 20.90 -4.70 -4.55
N VAL A 223 20.98 -6.03 -4.49
CA VAL A 223 21.57 -6.75 -3.36
C VAL A 223 23.07 -6.46 -3.22
N ARG A 224 23.80 -6.38 -4.34
CA ARG A 224 25.24 -6.03 -4.33
C ARG A 224 25.49 -4.60 -3.88
N GLU A 225 24.68 -3.66 -4.35
CA GLU A 225 24.78 -2.24 -3.98
C GLU A 225 24.40 -2.00 -2.51
N TRP A 226 23.41 -2.74 -1.98
CA TRP A 226 23.08 -2.73 -0.56
C TRP A 226 24.22 -3.25 0.31
N GLY A 227 25.03 -4.19 -0.20
CA GLY A 227 26.23 -4.69 0.48
C GLY A 227 25.96 -5.54 1.72
N ARG A 228 24.75 -6.09 1.86
CA ARG A 228 24.31 -6.91 2.99
C ARG A 228 24.13 -8.38 2.63
N GLY A 229 24.38 -8.78 1.38
CA GLY A 229 24.19 -10.16 0.95
C GLY A 229 25.17 -11.17 1.59
N PRO A 230 24.82 -12.47 1.61
CA PRO A 230 23.60 -13.03 1.04
C PRO A 230 22.35 -12.73 1.86
N VAL A 231 21.23 -12.53 1.16
CA VAL A 231 19.96 -12.11 1.76
C VAL A 231 18.94 -13.25 1.86
N SER A 232 18.01 -13.18 2.79
CA SER A 232 16.77 -13.93 2.71
C SER A 232 15.83 -13.17 1.73
N TRP A 233 15.43 -13.84 0.64
CA TRP A 233 14.55 -13.27 -0.37
C TRP A 233 13.12 -13.75 -0.14
N VAL A 234 12.18 -12.83 0.04
CA VAL A 234 10.74 -13.10 0.13
C VAL A 234 10.06 -12.43 -1.05
N GLY A 235 9.60 -13.22 -2.00
CA GLY A 235 8.94 -12.74 -3.20
C GLY A 235 7.50 -13.23 -3.29
N LEU A 236 6.60 -12.38 -3.79
CA LEU A 236 5.25 -12.76 -4.12
C LEU A 236 5.01 -12.60 -5.63
N SER A 237 4.46 -13.65 -6.29
CA SER A 237 4.12 -13.65 -7.71
C SER A 237 5.31 -13.28 -8.59
N MET A 238 5.31 -12.13 -9.26
CA MET A 238 6.44 -11.62 -10.05
C MET A 238 7.72 -11.52 -9.21
N GLY A 239 7.64 -11.03 -7.98
CA GLY A 239 8.78 -10.95 -7.08
C GLY A 239 9.37 -12.31 -6.70
N ALA A 240 8.56 -13.35 -6.67
CA ALA A 240 9.00 -14.73 -6.49
C ALA A 240 9.63 -15.31 -7.77
N MET A 241 9.14 -14.93 -8.97
CA MET A 241 9.78 -15.30 -10.23
C MET A 241 11.19 -14.69 -10.34
N VAL A 242 11.35 -13.44 -9.90
CA VAL A 242 12.67 -12.79 -9.79
C VAL A 242 13.56 -13.52 -8.79
N GLY A 243 13.01 -13.91 -7.62
CA GLY A 243 13.75 -14.70 -6.62
C GLY A 243 14.25 -16.05 -7.14
N GLN A 244 13.45 -16.75 -7.94
CA GLN A 244 13.88 -17.99 -8.61
C GLN A 244 15.07 -17.71 -9.53
N GLY A 245 14.97 -16.72 -10.42
CA GLY A 245 16.04 -16.35 -11.32
C GLY A 245 17.30 -15.88 -10.59
N LEU A 246 17.14 -15.10 -9.51
CA LEU A 246 18.26 -14.65 -8.68
C LEU A 246 18.99 -15.83 -8.03
N ALA A 247 18.28 -16.78 -7.43
CA ALA A 247 18.88 -17.95 -6.81
C ALA A 247 19.54 -18.91 -7.81
N ILE A 248 19.05 -18.94 -9.07
CA ILE A 248 19.64 -19.73 -10.17
C ILE A 248 20.90 -19.07 -10.74
N ARG A 249 20.86 -17.76 -10.97
CA ARG A 249 21.92 -17.04 -11.69
C ARG A 249 23.00 -16.46 -10.77
N HIS A 250 22.61 -16.18 -9.51
CA HIS A 250 23.44 -15.53 -8.49
C HIS A 250 23.25 -16.19 -7.13
N PRO A 251 23.55 -17.52 -7.01
CA PRO A 251 23.31 -18.26 -5.77
C PRO A 251 24.07 -17.67 -4.57
N GLU A 252 25.16 -16.97 -4.81
CA GLU A 252 25.95 -16.29 -3.76
C GLU A 252 25.21 -15.13 -3.10
N LEU A 253 24.12 -14.64 -3.69
CA LEU A 253 23.35 -13.52 -3.17
C LEU A 253 22.15 -13.93 -2.31
N VAL A 254 21.77 -15.21 -2.31
CA VAL A 254 20.54 -15.68 -1.67
C VAL A 254 20.86 -16.75 -0.62
N SER A 255 20.59 -16.46 0.66
CA SER A 255 20.76 -17.38 1.78
C SER A 255 19.53 -18.26 2.04
N ARG A 256 18.34 -17.71 1.85
CA ARG A 256 17.02 -18.37 1.95
C ARG A 256 16.07 -17.81 0.92
N LEU A 257 15.13 -18.61 0.45
CA LEU A 257 14.21 -18.24 -0.61
C LEU A 257 12.75 -18.55 -0.20
N VAL A 258 11.89 -17.55 -0.17
CA VAL A 258 10.45 -17.70 -0.01
C VAL A 258 9.75 -17.32 -1.31
N LEU A 259 9.01 -18.26 -1.87
CA LEU A 259 8.31 -18.16 -3.15
C LEU A 259 6.81 -18.25 -2.91
N ALA A 260 6.14 -17.08 -2.80
CA ALA A 260 4.72 -17.03 -2.50
C ALA A 260 3.89 -16.81 -3.78
N ASN A 261 2.82 -17.60 -3.94
CA ASN A 261 1.76 -17.40 -4.95
C ASN A 261 2.32 -17.18 -6.37
N THR A 262 3.11 -18.12 -6.88
CA THR A 262 3.92 -17.93 -8.08
C THR A 262 3.96 -19.18 -8.97
N THR A 263 4.55 -19.00 -10.15
CA THR A 263 4.90 -20.09 -11.06
C THR A 263 6.35 -19.95 -11.51
N SER A 264 6.92 -21.03 -12.04
CA SER A 264 8.22 -21.04 -12.71
C SER A 264 8.14 -20.95 -14.23
N GLN A 265 6.94 -21.19 -14.77
CA GLN A 265 6.65 -21.14 -16.20
C GLN A 265 5.15 -21.10 -16.41
N TYR A 266 4.68 -20.30 -17.36
CA TYR A 266 3.29 -20.38 -17.84
C TYR A 266 3.20 -21.38 -18.99
N PRO A 267 2.08 -22.14 -19.08
CA PRO A 267 1.81 -22.98 -20.24
C PRO A 267 1.60 -22.13 -21.49
N GLU A 268 1.91 -22.67 -22.66
CA GLU A 268 1.74 -21.98 -23.94
C GLU A 268 0.30 -21.45 -24.14
N ALA A 269 -0.70 -22.20 -23.67
CA ALA A 269 -2.10 -21.81 -23.70
C ALA A 269 -2.43 -20.51 -22.92
N ALA A 270 -1.55 -20.04 -22.03
CA ALA A 270 -1.72 -18.78 -21.30
C ALA A 270 -1.22 -17.56 -22.10
N GLN A 271 -0.42 -17.76 -23.14
CA GLN A 271 0.23 -16.66 -23.87
C GLN A 271 -0.78 -15.70 -24.55
N PRO A 272 -1.89 -16.18 -25.18
CA PRO A 272 -2.88 -15.26 -25.74
C PRO A 272 -3.52 -14.34 -24.70
N ALA A 273 -3.77 -14.81 -23.47
CA ALA A 273 -4.34 -13.98 -22.42
C ALA A 273 -3.38 -12.88 -21.95
N TRP A 274 -2.09 -13.18 -21.88
CA TRP A 274 -1.06 -12.17 -21.60
C TRP A 274 -0.94 -11.14 -22.72
N ALA A 275 -0.93 -11.59 -23.99
CA ALA A 275 -0.89 -10.69 -25.13
C ALA A 275 -2.11 -9.75 -25.16
N GLN A 276 -3.31 -10.30 -24.92
CA GLN A 276 -4.54 -9.50 -24.83
C GLN A 276 -4.47 -8.47 -23.70
N ARG A 277 -3.96 -8.85 -22.52
CA ARG A 277 -3.82 -7.94 -21.38
C ARG A 277 -2.87 -6.79 -21.69
N ILE A 278 -1.72 -7.08 -22.33
CA ILE A 278 -0.77 -6.07 -22.78
C ILE A 278 -1.45 -5.11 -23.76
N ALA A 279 -2.09 -5.62 -24.81
CA ALA A 279 -2.77 -4.82 -25.81
C ALA A 279 -3.88 -3.93 -25.22
N THR A 280 -4.67 -4.48 -24.28
CA THR A 280 -5.72 -3.72 -23.59
C THR A 280 -5.12 -2.56 -22.78
N VAL A 281 -4.05 -2.80 -22.02
CA VAL A 281 -3.40 -1.75 -21.23
C VAL A 281 -2.76 -0.68 -22.11
N GLU A 282 -2.12 -1.06 -23.21
CA GLU A 282 -1.52 -0.13 -24.16
C GLU A 282 -2.57 0.77 -24.86
N ALA A 283 -3.74 0.20 -25.18
CA ALA A 283 -4.81 0.92 -25.86
C ALA A 283 -5.70 1.76 -24.94
N GLU A 284 -6.02 1.24 -23.74
CA GLU A 284 -7.09 1.78 -22.88
C GLU A 284 -6.58 2.18 -21.47
N GLY A 285 -5.32 1.89 -21.14
CA GLY A 285 -4.69 2.22 -19.86
C GLY A 285 -5.08 1.27 -18.73
N MET A 286 -4.59 1.60 -17.51
CA MET A 286 -4.73 0.74 -16.33
C MET A 286 -6.17 0.55 -15.87
N ALA A 287 -7.06 1.51 -16.14
CA ALA A 287 -8.46 1.43 -15.72
C ALA A 287 -9.21 0.24 -16.37
N ALA A 288 -8.84 -0.12 -17.60
CA ALA A 288 -9.46 -1.23 -18.34
C ALA A 288 -9.19 -2.61 -17.73
N VAL A 289 -8.12 -2.76 -16.96
CA VAL A 289 -7.73 -4.05 -16.38
C VAL A 289 -7.81 -4.08 -14.85
N ALA A 290 -8.04 -2.95 -14.21
CA ALA A 290 -7.92 -2.83 -12.75
C ALA A 290 -8.85 -3.79 -11.99
N GLU A 291 -10.13 -3.87 -12.36
CA GLU A 291 -11.09 -4.76 -11.69
C GLU A 291 -10.72 -6.24 -11.87
N MET A 292 -10.38 -6.65 -13.09
CA MET A 292 -9.93 -8.01 -13.36
C MET A 292 -8.70 -8.40 -12.53
N VAL A 293 -7.77 -7.44 -12.32
CA VAL A 293 -6.57 -7.68 -11.50
C VAL A 293 -6.95 -7.79 -10.02
N VAL A 294 -7.82 -6.91 -9.51
CA VAL A 294 -8.31 -6.97 -8.12
C VAL A 294 -9.00 -8.30 -7.84
N GLU A 295 -9.88 -8.74 -8.74
CA GLU A 295 -10.60 -10.02 -8.63
C GLU A 295 -9.67 -11.23 -8.67
N ARG A 296 -8.60 -11.14 -9.46
CA ARG A 296 -7.57 -12.19 -9.53
C ARG A 296 -6.69 -12.23 -8.28
N TYR A 297 -6.49 -11.09 -7.61
CA TYR A 297 -5.57 -10.95 -6.48
C TYR A 297 -6.22 -11.24 -5.13
N LEU A 298 -7.50 -10.94 -4.99
CA LEU A 298 -8.24 -11.06 -3.73
C LEU A 298 -9.51 -11.90 -3.94
N HIS A 299 -9.74 -12.91 -3.10
CA HIS A 299 -10.98 -13.67 -3.20
C HIS A 299 -12.21 -12.85 -2.76
N ALA A 300 -13.40 -13.28 -3.20
CA ALA A 300 -14.64 -12.52 -3.03
C ALA A 300 -14.97 -12.23 -1.55
N ASP A 301 -14.78 -13.21 -0.67
CA ASP A 301 -15.08 -13.05 0.75
C ASP A 301 -14.19 -11.99 1.40
N PHE A 302 -12.89 -11.95 1.06
CA PHE A 302 -11.97 -10.92 1.55
C PHE A 302 -12.38 -9.53 1.02
N ARG A 303 -12.71 -9.43 -0.27
CA ARG A 303 -13.15 -8.15 -0.85
C ARG A 303 -14.42 -7.61 -0.18
N ALA A 304 -15.30 -8.49 0.24
CA ALA A 304 -16.53 -8.12 0.97
C ALA A 304 -16.25 -7.73 2.44
N ALA A 305 -15.35 -8.46 3.10
CA ALA A 305 -15.01 -8.23 4.50
C ALA A 305 -14.10 -7.01 4.70
N GLU A 306 -13.17 -6.77 3.75
CA GLU A 306 -12.11 -5.76 3.83
C GLU A 306 -12.17 -4.76 2.65
N PRO A 307 -13.23 -3.96 2.54
CA PRO A 307 -13.41 -3.02 1.42
C PRO A 307 -12.32 -1.93 1.37
N ALA A 308 -11.79 -1.52 2.51
CA ALA A 308 -10.71 -0.53 2.57
C ALA A 308 -9.40 -1.08 2.00
N ALA A 309 -9.01 -2.30 2.38
CA ALA A 309 -7.84 -2.98 1.84
C ALA A 309 -8.00 -3.26 0.33
N THR A 310 -9.18 -3.70 -0.09
CA THR A 310 -9.52 -3.90 -1.51
C THR A 310 -9.37 -2.61 -2.31
N GLN A 311 -9.86 -1.48 -1.78
CA GLN A 311 -9.73 -0.18 -2.43
C GLN A 311 -8.27 0.30 -2.48
N ALA A 312 -7.46 0.01 -1.47
CA ALA A 312 -6.04 0.32 -1.46
C ALA A 312 -5.29 -0.43 -2.58
N ILE A 313 -5.57 -1.73 -2.76
CA ILE A 313 -5.02 -2.54 -3.86
C ILE A 313 -5.48 -2.01 -5.23
N ARG A 314 -6.78 -1.71 -5.39
CA ARG A 314 -7.31 -1.08 -6.61
C ARG A 314 -6.57 0.23 -6.93
N ALA A 315 -6.41 1.10 -5.94
CA ALA A 315 -5.69 2.36 -6.11
C ALA A 315 -4.22 2.17 -6.47
N ALA A 316 -3.55 1.16 -5.92
CA ALA A 316 -2.18 0.81 -6.29
C ALA A 316 -2.09 0.38 -7.77
N ILE A 317 -2.99 -0.48 -8.21
CA ILE A 317 -3.06 -0.92 -9.61
C ILE A 317 -3.29 0.27 -10.56
N LEU A 318 -4.25 1.14 -10.24
CA LEU A 318 -4.58 2.32 -11.07
C LEU A 318 -3.45 3.35 -11.16
N ARG A 319 -2.56 3.42 -10.17
CA ARG A 319 -1.40 4.34 -10.17
C ARG A 319 -0.25 3.90 -11.06
N ASN A 320 -0.27 2.66 -11.59
CA ASN A 320 0.82 2.21 -12.45
C ASN A 320 0.90 3.03 -13.75
N ASP A 321 2.12 3.22 -14.22
CA ASP A 321 2.38 3.63 -15.58
C ASP A 321 1.99 2.50 -16.54
N ALA A 322 1.14 2.79 -17.52
CA ALA A 322 0.59 1.78 -18.41
C ALA A 322 1.67 1.06 -19.24
N ALA A 323 2.65 1.83 -19.75
CA ALA A 323 3.75 1.26 -20.53
C ALA A 323 4.67 0.40 -19.67
N GLY A 324 5.01 0.85 -18.46
CA GLY A 324 5.81 0.08 -17.50
C GLY A 324 5.13 -1.22 -17.06
N TYR A 325 3.81 -1.16 -16.82
CA TYR A 325 3.02 -2.33 -16.49
C TYR A 325 2.94 -3.33 -17.65
N ALA A 326 2.66 -2.86 -18.87
CA ALA A 326 2.62 -3.69 -20.07
C ALA A 326 3.98 -4.37 -20.34
N ALA A 327 5.08 -3.60 -20.21
CA ALA A 327 6.43 -4.13 -20.30
C ALA A 327 6.73 -5.22 -19.26
N SER A 328 6.26 -5.04 -18.03
CA SER A 328 6.40 -6.04 -16.96
C SER A 328 5.51 -7.27 -17.17
N CYS A 329 4.32 -7.11 -17.79
CA CYS A 329 3.50 -8.24 -18.22
C CYS A 329 4.25 -9.15 -19.20
N ALA A 330 5.05 -8.59 -20.12
CA ALA A 330 5.87 -9.37 -21.04
C ALA A 330 6.94 -10.20 -20.29
N ALA A 331 7.61 -9.60 -19.29
CA ALA A 331 8.56 -10.34 -18.45
C ALA A 331 7.89 -11.50 -17.70
N VAL A 332 6.72 -11.28 -17.11
CA VAL A 332 5.96 -12.30 -16.38
C VAL A 332 5.49 -13.41 -17.33
N ALA A 333 4.93 -13.06 -18.48
CA ALA A 333 4.49 -14.02 -19.49
C ALA A 333 5.63 -14.92 -20.00
N GLY A 334 6.84 -14.36 -20.09
CA GLY A 334 8.03 -15.03 -20.58
C GLY A 334 8.84 -15.80 -19.52
N VAL A 335 8.36 -15.90 -18.26
CA VAL A 335 9.08 -16.65 -17.23
C VAL A 335 9.31 -18.11 -17.63
N ALA A 336 10.57 -18.58 -17.53
CA ALA A 336 10.97 -19.92 -18.00
C ALA A 336 12.06 -20.55 -17.11
N TRP A 337 11.82 -20.61 -15.80
CA TRP A 337 12.78 -21.20 -14.83
C TRP A 337 12.60 -22.68 -14.58
N GLN A 338 11.50 -23.31 -15.00
CA GLN A 338 11.10 -24.64 -14.63
C GLN A 338 12.19 -25.69 -14.84
N SER A 339 12.89 -25.66 -15.97
CA SER A 339 13.98 -26.62 -16.29
C SER A 339 15.26 -26.41 -15.48
N ARG A 340 15.39 -25.27 -14.79
CA ARG A 340 16.56 -24.86 -14.03
C ARG A 340 16.36 -24.84 -12.51
N LEU A 341 15.16 -25.13 -12.02
CA LEU A 341 14.83 -25.07 -10.59
C LEU A 341 15.71 -26.00 -9.73
N SER A 342 16.19 -27.12 -10.28
CA SER A 342 17.13 -28.02 -9.59
C SER A 342 18.50 -27.40 -9.30
N GLN A 343 18.82 -26.24 -9.87
CA GLN A 343 20.04 -25.50 -9.60
C GLN A 343 19.94 -24.62 -8.34
N ILE A 344 18.74 -24.42 -7.79
CA ILE A 344 18.53 -23.68 -6.54
C ILE A 344 19.03 -24.53 -5.38
N ALA A 345 20.06 -24.03 -4.68
CA ALA A 345 20.73 -24.77 -3.61
C ALA A 345 20.39 -24.23 -2.21
N CYS A 346 19.85 -23.03 -2.10
CA CYS A 346 19.48 -22.47 -0.79
C CYS A 346 18.18 -23.08 -0.25
N PRO A 347 17.99 -23.13 1.10
CA PRO A 347 16.72 -23.49 1.69
C PRO A 347 15.57 -22.71 1.08
N THR A 348 14.52 -23.42 0.64
CA THR A 348 13.40 -22.81 -0.08
C THR A 348 12.06 -23.19 0.57
N LEU A 349 11.23 -22.18 0.80
CA LEU A 349 9.83 -22.29 1.20
C LEU A 349 8.94 -21.80 0.05
N VAL A 350 8.07 -22.70 -0.42
CA VAL A 350 7.03 -22.36 -1.40
C VAL A 350 5.71 -22.19 -0.65
N VAL A 351 5.03 -21.07 -0.83
CA VAL A 351 3.73 -20.76 -0.23
C VAL A 351 2.69 -20.59 -1.33
N SER A 352 1.57 -21.27 -1.22
CA SER A 352 0.45 -21.16 -2.17
C SER A 352 -0.85 -20.87 -1.44
N GLY A 353 -1.68 -20.00 -1.98
CA GLY A 353 -3.06 -19.84 -1.53
C GLY A 353 -3.96 -20.90 -2.19
N ALA A 354 -4.77 -21.61 -1.40
CA ALA A 354 -5.65 -22.65 -1.95
C ALA A 354 -6.72 -22.07 -2.91
N ARG A 355 -7.04 -20.80 -2.79
CA ARG A 355 -8.03 -20.08 -3.62
C ARG A 355 -7.38 -19.23 -4.73
N ASP A 356 -6.07 -19.35 -4.94
CA ASP A 356 -5.36 -18.56 -5.95
C ASP A 356 -5.68 -19.06 -7.37
N ALA A 357 -6.48 -18.27 -8.10
CA ALA A 357 -6.79 -18.54 -9.50
C ALA A 357 -5.67 -18.09 -10.46
N GLY A 358 -4.74 -17.24 -10.01
CA GLY A 358 -3.63 -16.71 -10.79
C GLY A 358 -2.42 -17.63 -10.83
N ALA A 359 -2.11 -18.24 -9.69
CA ALA A 359 -1.05 -19.22 -9.50
C ALA A 359 -1.58 -20.36 -8.60
N PRO A 360 -2.42 -21.26 -9.13
CA PRO A 360 -3.02 -22.34 -8.35
C PRO A 360 -1.97 -23.19 -7.63
N PRO A 361 -2.32 -23.86 -6.52
CA PRO A 361 -1.39 -24.68 -5.72
C PRO A 361 -0.57 -25.70 -6.55
N ALA A 362 -1.12 -26.19 -7.65
CA ALA A 362 -0.40 -27.08 -8.57
C ALA A 362 0.87 -26.44 -9.16
N MET A 363 0.89 -25.11 -9.34
CA MET A 363 2.09 -24.41 -9.81
C MET A 363 3.16 -24.35 -8.71
N GLY A 364 2.74 -24.11 -7.45
CA GLY A 364 3.65 -24.18 -6.30
C GLY A 364 4.19 -25.59 -6.07
N GLN A 365 3.35 -26.61 -6.20
CA GLN A 365 3.74 -28.01 -6.16
C GLN A 365 4.80 -28.34 -7.20
N ALA A 366 4.61 -27.89 -8.44
CA ALA A 366 5.56 -28.10 -9.54
C ALA A 366 6.93 -27.43 -9.28
N ILE A 367 6.96 -26.33 -8.54
CA ILE A 367 8.21 -25.67 -8.10
C ILE A 367 8.86 -26.52 -6.98
N ALA A 368 8.10 -26.84 -5.94
CA ALA A 368 8.64 -27.56 -4.77
C ALA A 368 9.22 -28.93 -5.13
N GLU A 369 8.58 -29.65 -6.06
CA GLU A 369 9.06 -30.95 -6.55
C GLU A 369 10.42 -30.89 -7.27
N ARG A 370 10.77 -29.72 -7.82
CA ARG A 370 11.99 -29.54 -8.63
C ARG A 370 13.15 -28.89 -7.89
N ILE A 371 12.87 -28.22 -6.78
CA ILE A 371 13.92 -27.59 -5.95
C ILE A 371 14.31 -28.58 -4.86
N PRO A 372 15.57 -29.04 -4.79
CA PRO A 372 16.01 -29.98 -3.77
C PRO A 372 15.75 -29.46 -2.35
N GLY A 373 15.02 -30.23 -1.55
CA GLY A 373 14.72 -29.88 -0.15
C GLY A 373 13.73 -28.75 0.06
N ALA A 374 13.03 -28.29 -0.97
CA ALA A 374 12.00 -27.27 -0.83
C ALA A 374 10.80 -27.80 -0.03
N ARG A 375 10.24 -26.92 0.82
CA ARG A 375 9.02 -27.15 1.57
C ARG A 375 7.85 -26.42 0.88
N LEU A 376 6.73 -27.10 0.68
CA LEU A 376 5.48 -26.50 0.20
C LEU A 376 4.50 -26.35 1.36
N GLU A 377 3.92 -25.18 1.49
CA GLU A 377 2.80 -24.88 2.39
C GLU A 377 1.63 -24.29 1.61
N VAL A 378 0.43 -24.76 1.90
CA VAL A 378 -0.80 -24.28 1.25
C VAL A 378 -1.70 -23.65 2.29
N ILE A 379 -1.96 -22.34 2.16
CA ILE A 379 -2.83 -21.59 3.05
C ILE A 379 -4.27 -21.74 2.55
N ALA A 380 -5.13 -22.36 3.34
CA ALA A 380 -6.47 -22.78 2.92
C ALA A 380 -7.39 -21.61 2.53
N ASN A 381 -7.29 -20.50 3.27
CA ASN A 381 -8.19 -19.34 3.10
C ASN A 381 -7.56 -18.17 2.35
N ALA A 382 -6.41 -18.35 1.71
CA ALA A 382 -5.74 -17.33 0.93
C ALA A 382 -5.94 -17.51 -0.57
N SER A 383 -5.97 -16.41 -1.30
CA SER A 383 -5.81 -16.36 -2.75
C SER A 383 -4.42 -15.82 -3.13
N HIS A 384 -4.32 -14.91 -4.10
CA HIS A 384 -3.04 -14.47 -4.65
C HIS A 384 -2.22 -13.57 -3.72
N LEU A 385 -2.86 -12.74 -2.89
CA LEU A 385 -2.18 -11.88 -1.92
C LEU A 385 -2.23 -12.48 -0.51
N SER A 386 -1.72 -13.70 -0.34
CA SER A 386 -1.76 -14.46 0.91
C SER A 386 -1.20 -13.67 2.11
N VAL A 387 -0.20 -12.84 1.91
CA VAL A 387 0.38 -11.97 2.96
C VAL A 387 -0.62 -10.93 3.48
N LEU A 388 -1.59 -10.52 2.67
CA LEU A 388 -2.62 -9.56 3.02
C LEU A 388 -3.90 -10.24 3.52
N GLU A 389 -4.29 -11.35 2.88
CA GLU A 389 -5.53 -12.05 3.17
C GLU A 389 -5.46 -12.88 4.46
N THR A 390 -4.29 -13.43 4.77
CA THR A 390 -4.04 -14.30 5.94
C THR A 390 -2.69 -13.96 6.58
N PRO A 391 -2.51 -12.73 7.09
CA PRO A 391 -1.21 -12.27 7.59
C PRO A 391 -0.65 -13.14 8.73
N ASP A 392 -1.49 -13.61 9.65
CA ASP A 392 -1.05 -14.42 10.78
C ASP A 392 -0.50 -15.79 10.35
N GLU A 393 -1.14 -16.44 9.36
CA GLU A 393 -0.69 -17.71 8.81
C GLU A 393 0.62 -17.52 8.03
N PHE A 394 0.69 -16.46 7.20
CA PHE A 394 1.90 -16.13 6.46
C PHE A 394 3.08 -15.80 7.39
N ASP A 395 2.84 -15.04 8.44
CA ASP A 395 3.82 -14.69 9.48
C ASP A 395 4.33 -15.91 10.23
N ALA A 396 3.45 -16.86 10.56
CA ALA A 396 3.84 -18.11 11.21
C ALA A 396 4.80 -18.94 10.33
N LEU A 397 4.56 -18.97 9.02
CA LEU A 397 5.44 -19.63 8.05
C LEU A 397 6.80 -18.95 7.99
N LEU A 398 6.84 -17.62 7.91
CA LEU A 398 8.10 -16.87 7.91
C LEU A 398 8.88 -17.04 9.20
N ARG A 399 8.22 -16.95 10.36
CA ARG A 399 8.85 -17.17 11.68
C ARG A 399 9.54 -18.53 11.79
N SER A 400 8.96 -19.56 11.16
CA SER A 400 9.53 -20.90 11.18
C SER A 400 10.68 -21.10 10.19
N PHE A 401 10.87 -20.13 9.25
CA PHE A 401 11.77 -20.31 8.12
C PHE A 401 12.93 -19.29 8.10
N LEU A 402 12.70 -18.03 8.47
CA LEU A 402 13.73 -16.98 8.50
C LEU A 402 14.58 -17.05 9.77
#